data_2715d1dd408ad7935a326cd5b1d21c69
#
_entry.id   2715d1dd408ad7935a326cd5b1d21c69
#
_cell.length_a   1.000
_cell.length_b   1.000
_cell.length_c   1.000
_cell.angle_alpha   90.00
_cell.angle_beta   90.00
_cell.angle_gamma   90.00
#
_symmetry.space_group_name_H-M   'P 1'
#
loop_
_entity.id
_entity.type
_entity.pdbx_description
1 polymer ?
#
loop_
_entity_poly.entity_id
_entity_poly.type
_entity_poly.pdbx_seq_one_letter_code
_entity_poly.pdbx_strand_id
1 'polypeptide(L)'
;MSGLLQKPIEYLKGIGPNRAQLLKKELGLYTLQDILYFFPHRYIDKSTYYTPAELPQTTADVQVLGSITHIETVKQKRGSRLVATFTDGQHSMELVWFRGQQWIQKSLQLNTPYMAFGRLNWYGKKCSIPHPELELIADHEQRKGNFQAVYPSTENLTKSGITQRIVRQIVENLFDEMQNNLQEVLSDELRNTYQLIEKNEALKAIHFPQSQEALARAQFRMKFEELFFVQLQLGLKKQHRKERIKGIPFPKIGTYFNRFF
;
A
#
# COMPACT_ATOMS: atom_id res chain seq x y z
N MET A 1 12.41 0.55 -23.46
CA MET A 1 11.47 0.60 -22.33
C MET A 1 11.92 1.40 -21.12
N SER A 2 13.17 1.72 -20.97
CA SER A 2 13.65 2.67 -19.94
C SER A 2 12.99 4.05 -20.04
N GLY A 3 12.45 4.44 -21.19
CA GLY A 3 11.83 5.75 -21.38
C GLY A 3 10.49 5.98 -20.69
N LEU A 4 9.62 4.97 -20.52
CA LEU A 4 8.32 5.16 -19.88
C LEU A 4 8.47 5.43 -18.37
N LEU A 5 9.23 4.59 -17.68
CA LEU A 5 9.42 4.70 -16.23
C LEU A 5 10.19 5.97 -15.83
N GLN A 6 10.98 6.55 -16.74
CA GLN A 6 11.70 7.80 -16.51
C GLN A 6 10.84 9.05 -16.77
N LYS A 7 9.61 8.89 -17.29
CA LYS A 7 8.70 10.03 -17.45
C LYS A 7 8.35 10.65 -16.10
N PRO A 8 8.23 12.00 -16.04
CA PRO A 8 7.73 12.69 -14.86
C PRO A 8 6.31 12.27 -14.48
N ILE A 9 6.02 12.26 -13.18
CA ILE A 9 4.73 11.77 -12.63
C ILE A 9 3.51 12.56 -13.10
N GLU A 10 3.67 13.83 -13.51
CA GLU A 10 2.57 14.68 -14.01
C GLU A 10 1.91 14.18 -15.30
N TYR A 11 2.58 13.30 -16.03
CA TYR A 11 2.03 12.69 -17.26
C TYR A 11 1.12 11.50 -16.97
N LEU A 12 1.10 11.00 -15.72
CA LEU A 12 0.23 9.89 -15.35
C LEU A 12 -1.20 10.38 -15.15
N LYS A 13 -2.16 9.64 -15.70
CA LYS A 13 -3.59 9.90 -15.47
C LYS A 13 -3.91 9.98 -13.98
N GLY A 14 -4.58 11.05 -13.56
CA GLY A 14 -4.94 11.28 -12.15
C GLY A 14 -3.92 12.11 -11.36
N ILE A 15 -2.77 12.44 -11.96
CA ILE A 15 -1.79 13.36 -11.37
C ILE A 15 -1.74 14.64 -12.21
N GLY A 16 -2.42 15.68 -11.75
CA GLY A 16 -2.25 17.02 -12.33
C GLY A 16 -1.07 17.77 -11.71
N PRO A 17 -0.70 18.95 -12.24
CA PRO A 17 0.48 19.71 -11.78
C PRO A 17 0.52 19.96 -10.27
N ASN A 18 -0.61 20.31 -9.66
CA ASN A 18 -0.69 20.57 -8.22
C ASN A 18 -0.44 19.31 -7.37
N ARG A 19 -1.01 18.16 -7.78
CA ARG A 19 -0.75 16.88 -7.10
C ARG A 19 0.69 16.44 -7.29
N ALA A 20 1.26 16.59 -8.49
CA ALA A 20 2.65 16.26 -8.77
C ALA A 20 3.60 17.06 -7.86
N GLN A 21 3.39 18.37 -7.71
CA GLN A 21 4.20 19.20 -6.85
C GLN A 21 4.16 18.73 -5.38
N LEU A 22 2.98 18.37 -4.87
CA LEU A 22 2.82 17.85 -3.51
C LEU A 22 3.48 16.49 -3.33
N LEU A 23 3.31 15.55 -4.26
CA LEU A 23 3.92 14.23 -4.21
C LEU A 23 5.45 14.31 -4.28
N LYS A 24 6.00 15.19 -5.13
CA LYS A 24 7.44 15.46 -5.20
C LYS A 24 7.98 16.01 -3.88
N LYS A 25 7.29 16.99 -3.30
CA LYS A 25 7.72 17.67 -2.06
C LYS A 25 7.63 16.78 -0.83
N GLU A 26 6.52 16.07 -0.68
CA GLU A 26 6.18 15.34 0.55
C GLU A 26 6.71 13.89 0.56
N LEU A 27 6.80 13.25 -0.61
CA LEU A 27 7.16 11.84 -0.74
C LEU A 27 8.40 11.60 -1.63
N GLY A 28 8.94 12.64 -2.28
CA GLY A 28 10.10 12.48 -3.17
C GLY A 28 9.80 11.71 -4.46
N LEU A 29 8.54 11.67 -4.91
CA LEU A 29 8.14 10.95 -6.12
C LEU A 29 8.24 11.88 -7.33
N TYR A 30 9.20 11.65 -8.22
CA TYR A 30 9.47 12.48 -9.39
C TYR A 30 9.10 11.79 -10.70
N THR A 31 9.31 10.47 -10.79
CA THR A 31 9.16 9.66 -11.99
C THR A 31 8.12 8.56 -11.81
N LEU A 32 7.66 7.96 -12.91
CA LEU A 32 6.76 6.79 -12.86
C LEU A 32 7.44 5.59 -12.18
N GLN A 33 8.77 5.50 -12.27
CA GLN A 33 9.55 4.52 -11.54
C GLN A 33 9.44 4.70 -10.03
N ASP A 34 9.48 5.94 -9.54
CA ASP A 34 9.35 6.20 -8.10
C ASP A 34 7.99 5.76 -7.59
N ILE A 35 6.91 5.95 -8.38
CA ILE A 35 5.57 5.46 -8.02
C ILE A 35 5.54 3.93 -8.00
N LEU A 36 6.16 3.25 -8.98
CA LEU A 36 6.21 1.79 -9.06
C LEU A 36 6.90 1.16 -7.85
N TYR A 37 7.94 1.81 -7.34
CA TYR A 37 8.70 1.36 -6.17
C TYR A 37 8.27 2.03 -4.86
N PHE A 38 7.20 2.82 -4.89
CA PHE A 38 6.58 3.37 -3.70
C PHE A 38 5.74 2.30 -3.01
N PHE A 39 6.41 1.42 -2.26
CA PHE A 39 5.77 0.26 -1.67
C PHE A 39 4.88 0.61 -0.48
N PRO A 40 3.76 -0.14 -0.31
CA PRO A 40 2.93 -0.05 0.88
C PRO A 40 3.74 -0.37 2.15
N HIS A 41 3.48 0.35 3.23
CA HIS A 41 4.11 0.07 4.51
C HIS A 41 3.35 -0.96 5.35
N ARG A 42 2.07 -1.17 5.06
CA ARG A 42 1.22 -2.21 5.68
C ARG A 42 0.09 -2.61 4.75
N TYR A 43 -0.55 -3.71 5.09
CA TYR A 43 -1.73 -4.23 4.38
C TYR A 43 -2.86 -4.40 5.38
N ILE A 44 -4.08 -4.12 4.95
CA ILE A 44 -5.29 -4.32 5.71
C ILE A 44 -5.97 -5.55 5.11
N ASP A 45 -6.19 -6.55 5.96
CA ASP A 45 -6.98 -7.71 5.59
C ASP A 45 -8.46 -7.33 5.61
N LYS A 46 -9.10 -7.39 4.46
CA LYS A 46 -10.52 -7.14 4.27
C LYS A 46 -11.30 -8.43 4.00
N SER A 47 -10.79 -9.58 4.44
CA SER A 47 -11.49 -10.86 4.31
C SER A 47 -12.63 -11.05 5.32
N THR A 48 -12.54 -10.33 6.46
CA THR A 48 -13.50 -10.46 7.54
C THR A 48 -14.51 -9.32 7.52
N TYR A 49 -15.76 -9.66 7.47
CA TYR A 49 -16.90 -8.74 7.59
C TYR A 49 -17.58 -8.94 8.93
N TYR A 50 -18.02 -7.83 9.52
CA TYR A 50 -18.83 -7.81 10.72
C TYR A 50 -20.21 -7.23 10.40
N THR A 51 -21.20 -7.63 11.17
CA THR A 51 -22.47 -6.89 11.28
C THR A 51 -22.40 -5.97 12.52
N PRO A 52 -23.26 -4.96 12.67
CA PRO A 52 -23.35 -4.17 13.89
C PRO A 52 -23.54 -5.01 15.18
N ALA A 53 -24.10 -6.22 15.06
CA ALA A 53 -24.28 -7.18 16.15
C ALA A 53 -22.97 -7.83 16.62
N GLU A 54 -22.02 -8.06 15.70
CA GLU A 54 -20.83 -8.91 15.91
C GLU A 54 -19.54 -8.10 16.13
N LEU A 55 -19.66 -6.79 16.36
CA LEU A 55 -18.51 -5.92 16.46
C LEU A 55 -17.61 -6.28 17.65
N PRO A 56 -16.29 -6.47 17.41
CA PRO A 56 -15.35 -6.72 18.48
C PRO A 56 -15.19 -5.49 19.39
N GLN A 57 -15.09 -5.70 20.70
CA GLN A 57 -14.83 -4.62 21.65
C GLN A 57 -13.35 -4.17 21.64
N THR A 58 -12.83 -3.89 20.46
CA THR A 58 -11.46 -3.43 20.24
C THR A 58 -11.46 -2.16 19.40
N THR A 59 -10.32 -1.47 19.36
CA THR A 59 -10.13 -0.29 18.50
C THR A 59 -9.50 -0.66 17.13
N ALA A 60 -9.81 -1.84 16.59
CA ALA A 60 -9.28 -2.31 15.31
C ALA A 60 -9.97 -1.64 14.11
N ASP A 61 -9.29 -1.67 12.97
CA ASP A 61 -9.89 -1.35 11.68
C ASP A 61 -10.78 -2.53 11.25
N VAL A 62 -12.05 -2.28 10.98
CA VAL A 62 -13.05 -3.32 10.62
C VAL A 62 -13.84 -2.94 9.39
N GLN A 63 -14.41 -3.95 8.74
CA GLN A 63 -15.43 -3.80 7.72
C GLN A 63 -16.78 -4.20 8.31
N VAL A 64 -17.76 -3.31 8.18
CA VAL A 64 -19.11 -3.54 8.70
C VAL A 64 -20.10 -3.43 7.56
N LEU A 65 -20.94 -4.45 7.43
CA LEU A 65 -22.05 -4.49 6.47
C LEU A 65 -23.33 -3.98 7.12
N GLY A 66 -24.04 -3.11 6.44
CA GLY A 66 -25.31 -2.56 6.91
C GLY A 66 -25.89 -1.51 5.98
N SER A 67 -26.94 -0.85 6.42
CA SER A 67 -27.61 0.22 5.69
C SER A 67 -27.73 1.47 6.54
N ILE A 68 -27.71 2.64 5.91
CA ILE A 68 -27.93 3.93 6.57
C ILE A 68 -29.42 4.17 6.65
N THR A 69 -29.99 4.27 7.84
CA THR A 69 -31.43 4.52 8.04
C THR A 69 -31.74 5.96 8.43
N HIS A 70 -30.80 6.64 9.08
CA HIS A 70 -31.02 8.02 9.53
C HIS A 70 -29.74 8.84 9.41
N ILE A 71 -29.85 10.10 9.08
CA ILE A 71 -28.73 11.04 8.98
C ILE A 71 -29.13 12.34 9.67
N GLU A 72 -28.32 12.78 10.63
CA GLU A 72 -28.54 14.02 11.35
C GLU A 72 -27.26 14.84 11.52
N THR A 73 -27.42 16.15 11.65
CA THR A 73 -26.31 17.04 11.99
C THR A 73 -26.44 17.46 13.47
N VAL A 74 -25.54 16.96 14.30
CA VAL A 74 -25.49 17.26 15.72
C VAL A 74 -24.63 18.48 15.97
N LYS A 75 -25.20 19.53 16.54
CA LYS A 75 -24.48 20.74 16.97
C LYS A 75 -23.72 20.46 18.26
N GLN A 76 -22.49 20.92 18.36
CA GLN A 76 -21.64 20.85 19.56
C GLN A 76 -21.24 22.27 20.01
N LYS A 77 -20.66 22.40 21.20
CA LYS A 77 -20.15 23.69 21.71
C LYS A 77 -19.15 24.37 20.78
N ARG A 78 -18.38 23.58 20.03
CA ARG A 78 -17.42 24.06 18.99
C ARG A 78 -17.63 23.29 17.69
N GLY A 79 -18.56 23.77 16.85
CA GLY A 79 -18.82 23.19 15.52
C GLY A 79 -20.02 22.22 15.47
N SER A 80 -20.04 21.41 14.42
CA SER A 80 -21.07 20.38 14.20
C SER A 80 -20.41 19.07 13.72
N ARG A 81 -21.11 17.96 13.89
CA ARG A 81 -20.74 16.68 13.31
C ARG A 81 -21.94 16.08 12.57
N LEU A 82 -21.67 15.43 11.45
CA LEU A 82 -22.66 14.62 10.77
C LEU A 82 -22.63 13.23 11.36
N VAL A 83 -23.78 12.69 11.73
CA VAL A 83 -23.96 11.34 12.29
C VAL A 83 -24.95 10.60 11.42
N ALA A 84 -24.60 9.40 11.00
CA ALA A 84 -25.49 8.48 10.32
C ALA A 84 -25.68 7.23 11.17
N THR A 85 -26.94 6.81 11.33
CA THR A 85 -27.29 5.53 11.95
C THR A 85 -27.10 4.42 10.93
N PHE A 86 -26.19 3.49 11.25
CA PHE A 86 -25.84 2.34 10.42
C PHE A 86 -26.31 1.06 11.07
N THR A 87 -27.11 0.24 10.37
CA THR A 87 -27.82 -0.89 10.97
C THR A 87 -27.84 -2.12 10.06
N ASP A 88 -27.90 -3.30 10.69
CA ASP A 88 -28.20 -4.59 10.06
C ASP A 88 -29.70 -4.96 10.14
N GLY A 89 -30.53 -4.06 10.68
CA GLY A 89 -31.95 -4.27 10.93
C GLY A 89 -32.31 -4.61 12.37
N GLN A 90 -31.36 -5.12 13.17
CA GLN A 90 -31.55 -5.46 14.59
C GLN A 90 -30.67 -4.61 15.52
N HIS A 91 -29.43 -4.43 15.12
CA HIS A 91 -28.46 -3.65 15.89
C HIS A 91 -28.00 -2.43 15.08
N SER A 92 -27.51 -1.42 15.77
CA SER A 92 -27.07 -0.18 15.13
C SER A 92 -25.79 0.36 15.73
N MET A 93 -25.03 1.08 14.90
CA MET A 93 -23.86 1.83 15.26
C MET A 93 -23.88 3.20 14.59
N GLU A 94 -22.96 4.09 14.96
CA GLU A 94 -22.89 5.43 14.40
C GLU A 94 -21.71 5.55 13.41
N LEU A 95 -21.95 6.16 12.25
CA LEU A 95 -20.91 6.66 11.36
C LEU A 95 -20.81 8.17 11.55
N VAL A 96 -19.61 8.70 11.82
CA VAL A 96 -19.44 10.09 12.26
C VAL A 96 -18.45 10.85 11.40
N TRP A 97 -18.83 12.05 10.94
CA TRP A 97 -17.94 12.94 10.20
C TRP A 97 -17.87 14.32 10.85
N PHE A 98 -16.65 14.77 11.08
CA PHE A 98 -16.38 16.11 11.65
C PHE A 98 -16.05 17.15 10.58
N ARG A 99 -15.75 16.72 9.33
CA ARG A 99 -15.40 17.58 8.21
C ARG A 99 -16.11 17.13 6.93
N GLY A 100 -16.33 18.06 6.00
CA GLY A 100 -16.95 17.75 4.70
C GLY A 100 -18.42 17.36 4.76
N GLN A 101 -19.12 17.69 5.84
CA GLN A 101 -20.48 17.23 6.17
C GLN A 101 -21.48 17.44 5.05
N GLN A 102 -21.51 18.65 4.45
CA GLN A 102 -22.49 19.01 3.38
C GLN A 102 -22.31 18.16 2.13
N TRP A 103 -21.06 17.88 1.75
CA TRP A 103 -20.77 17.05 0.59
C TRP A 103 -21.09 15.59 0.87
N ILE A 104 -20.69 15.08 2.04
CA ILE A 104 -20.94 13.70 2.46
C ILE A 104 -22.45 13.44 2.54
N GLN A 105 -23.21 14.34 3.20
CA GLN A 105 -24.65 14.20 3.31
C GLN A 105 -25.37 14.09 1.96
N LYS A 106 -24.87 14.81 0.93
CA LYS A 106 -25.44 14.74 -0.43
C LYS A 106 -25.08 13.43 -1.15
N SER A 107 -24.00 12.78 -0.78
CA SER A 107 -23.54 11.52 -1.40
C SER A 107 -24.11 10.26 -0.75
N LEU A 108 -24.65 10.36 0.48
CA LEU A 108 -25.23 9.24 1.19
C LEU A 108 -26.65 8.93 0.71
N GLN A 109 -26.92 7.65 0.51
CA GLN A 109 -28.27 7.15 0.15
C GLN A 109 -28.85 6.37 1.34
N LEU A 110 -30.10 6.72 1.70
CA LEU A 110 -30.81 6.00 2.77
C LEU A 110 -31.29 4.64 2.28
N ASN A 111 -31.34 3.68 3.21
CA ASN A 111 -31.82 2.31 3.00
C ASN A 111 -31.10 1.55 1.86
N THR A 112 -29.90 1.98 1.55
CA THR A 112 -29.02 1.32 0.58
C THR A 112 -27.95 0.54 1.32
N PRO A 113 -27.62 -0.69 0.91
CA PRO A 113 -26.57 -1.50 1.53
C PRO A 113 -25.19 -0.92 1.25
N TYR A 114 -24.45 -0.65 2.32
CA TYR A 114 -23.06 -0.19 2.29
C TYR A 114 -22.14 -1.15 3.02
N MET A 115 -20.90 -1.16 2.60
CA MET A 115 -19.77 -1.62 3.38
C MET A 115 -19.07 -0.37 3.96
N ALA A 116 -19.04 -0.29 5.29
CA ALA A 116 -18.34 0.76 6.03
C ALA A 116 -17.00 0.21 6.52
N PHE A 117 -15.88 0.84 6.15
CA PHE A 117 -14.57 0.50 6.63
C PHE A 117 -13.98 1.62 7.47
N GLY A 118 -13.43 1.28 8.63
CA GLY A 118 -12.74 2.24 9.49
C GLY A 118 -12.46 1.68 10.88
N ARG A 119 -11.86 2.53 11.69
CA ARG A 119 -11.46 2.19 13.05
C ARG A 119 -12.63 2.32 14.00
N LEU A 120 -12.91 1.26 14.77
CA LEU A 120 -13.92 1.30 15.80
C LEU A 120 -13.53 2.24 16.95
N ASN A 121 -14.49 3.03 17.38
CA ASN A 121 -14.40 3.88 18.55
C ASN A 121 -15.57 3.58 19.48
N TRP A 122 -15.27 3.10 20.70
CA TRP A 122 -16.25 2.76 21.71
C TRP A 122 -16.38 3.85 22.74
N TYR A 123 -17.62 4.26 23.02
CA TYR A 123 -17.96 5.13 24.13
C TYR A 123 -19.07 4.46 24.96
N GLY A 124 -18.66 3.81 26.05
CA GLY A 124 -19.53 2.93 26.81
C GLY A 124 -20.05 1.76 25.94
N LYS A 125 -21.37 1.66 25.80
CA LYS A 125 -22.03 0.64 24.96
C LYS A 125 -22.24 1.08 23.51
N LYS A 126 -21.93 2.35 23.17
CA LYS A 126 -22.11 2.89 21.81
C LYS A 126 -20.84 2.70 21.01
N CYS A 127 -20.99 2.18 19.82
CA CYS A 127 -19.91 2.02 18.85
C CYS A 127 -20.07 3.02 17.71
N SER A 128 -18.94 3.59 17.26
CA SER A 128 -18.92 4.48 16.10
C SER A 128 -17.68 4.26 15.27
N ILE A 129 -17.74 4.61 13.98
CA ILE A 129 -16.60 4.73 13.10
C ILE A 129 -16.46 6.20 12.68
N PRO A 130 -15.42 6.91 13.14
CA PRO A 130 -15.14 8.27 12.68
C PRO A 130 -14.55 8.26 11.27
N HIS A 131 -15.07 9.10 10.40
CA HIS A 131 -14.64 9.23 9.01
C HIS A 131 -14.52 7.91 8.24
N PRO A 132 -15.56 7.04 8.21
CA PRO A 132 -15.49 5.77 7.51
C PRO A 132 -15.28 5.95 6.00
N GLU A 133 -14.57 4.99 5.39
CA GLU A 133 -14.66 4.76 3.95
C GLU A 133 -15.96 4.00 3.69
N LEU A 134 -16.83 4.52 2.82
CA LEU A 134 -18.08 3.89 2.45
C LEU A 134 -18.04 3.44 0.99
N GLU A 135 -18.45 2.21 0.74
CA GLU A 135 -18.63 1.64 -0.59
C GLU A 135 -20.00 0.99 -0.69
N LEU A 136 -20.67 1.16 -1.82
CA LEU A 136 -21.88 0.38 -2.10
C LEU A 136 -21.51 -1.10 -2.23
N ILE A 137 -22.32 -2.00 -1.69
CA ILE A 137 -22.03 -3.45 -1.75
C ILE A 137 -21.94 -3.93 -3.20
N ALA A 138 -22.80 -3.41 -4.10
CA ALA A 138 -22.77 -3.73 -5.52
C ALA A 138 -21.42 -3.39 -6.19
N ASP A 139 -20.76 -2.30 -5.77
CA ASP A 139 -19.45 -1.89 -6.28
C ASP A 139 -18.32 -2.69 -5.62
N HIS A 140 -18.54 -3.13 -4.37
CA HIS A 140 -17.57 -3.89 -3.60
C HIS A 140 -17.39 -5.32 -4.11
N GLU A 141 -18.47 -6.01 -4.45
CA GLU A 141 -18.46 -7.38 -5.00
C GLU A 141 -17.69 -7.48 -6.33
N GLN A 142 -17.57 -6.40 -7.08
CA GLN A 142 -16.80 -6.35 -8.31
C GLN A 142 -15.27 -6.23 -8.07
N ARG A 143 -14.84 -5.87 -6.86
CA ARG A 143 -13.42 -5.69 -6.52
C ARG A 143 -12.84 -6.99 -5.99
N LYS A 144 -11.99 -7.61 -6.80
CA LYS A 144 -11.23 -8.81 -6.41
C LYS A 144 -10.06 -8.42 -5.50
N GLY A 145 -10.02 -8.91 -4.27
CA GLY A 145 -8.86 -8.87 -3.40
C GLY A 145 -9.20 -8.51 -1.95
N ASN A 146 -8.83 -9.43 -1.05
CA ASN A 146 -9.09 -9.29 0.39
C ASN A 146 -8.04 -8.42 1.13
N PHE A 147 -6.96 -8.03 0.45
CA PHE A 147 -5.87 -7.26 1.05
C PHE A 147 -5.76 -5.88 0.42
N GLN A 148 -5.88 -4.87 1.23
CA GLN A 148 -5.75 -3.49 0.78
C GLN A 148 -4.39 -2.92 1.19
N ALA A 149 -3.61 -2.49 0.21
CA ALA A 149 -2.36 -1.78 0.41
C ALA A 149 -2.57 -0.39 1.06
N VAL A 150 -1.75 -0.07 2.06
CA VAL A 150 -1.71 1.24 2.72
C VAL A 150 -0.34 1.87 2.51
N TYR A 151 -0.32 3.02 1.85
CA TYR A 151 0.91 3.72 1.48
C TYR A 151 1.30 4.74 2.55
N PRO A 152 2.62 5.05 2.67
CA PRO A 152 3.07 6.18 3.46
C PRO A 152 2.36 7.47 3.02
N SER A 153 1.98 8.31 3.98
CA SER A 153 1.30 9.58 3.71
C SER A 153 1.64 10.61 4.79
N THR A 154 1.45 11.88 4.46
CA THR A 154 1.63 12.99 5.39
C THR A 154 0.30 13.70 5.65
N GLU A 155 0.22 14.45 6.75
CA GLU A 155 -0.96 15.28 7.03
C GLU A 155 -1.25 16.28 5.90
N ASN A 156 -0.21 16.83 5.29
CA ASN A 156 -0.35 17.82 4.21
C ASN A 156 -1.01 17.21 2.98
N LEU A 157 -0.60 15.99 2.60
CA LEU A 157 -1.24 15.24 1.51
C LEU A 157 -2.72 14.98 1.80
N THR A 158 -3.03 14.51 3.00
CA THR A 158 -4.42 14.25 3.41
C THR A 158 -5.27 15.52 3.42
N LYS A 159 -4.75 16.63 3.97
CA LYS A 159 -5.42 17.95 3.96
C LYS A 159 -5.65 18.49 2.56
N SER A 160 -4.75 18.18 1.63
CA SER A 160 -4.84 18.55 0.20
C SER A 160 -5.70 17.59 -0.63
N GLY A 161 -6.36 16.63 0.01
CA GLY A 161 -7.26 15.67 -0.64
C GLY A 161 -6.56 14.49 -1.32
N ILE A 162 -5.23 14.30 -1.12
CA ILE A 162 -4.52 13.10 -1.58
C ILE A 162 -4.67 12.01 -0.52
N THR A 163 -5.79 11.29 -0.61
CA THR A 163 -6.14 10.19 0.30
C THR A 163 -5.53 8.87 -0.16
N GLN A 164 -5.57 7.83 0.68
CA GLN A 164 -5.16 6.47 0.34
C GLN A 164 -5.86 5.94 -0.92
N ARG A 165 -7.15 6.28 -1.10
CA ARG A 165 -7.92 5.92 -2.31
C ARG A 165 -7.29 6.52 -3.57
N ILE A 166 -6.89 7.79 -3.52
CA ILE A 166 -6.25 8.48 -4.66
C ILE A 166 -4.88 7.88 -4.96
N VAL A 167 -4.09 7.57 -3.93
CA VAL A 167 -2.77 6.92 -4.12
C VAL A 167 -2.94 5.56 -4.79
N ARG A 168 -3.88 4.74 -4.33
CA ARG A 168 -4.19 3.45 -4.98
C ARG A 168 -4.60 3.63 -6.44
N GLN A 169 -5.48 4.59 -6.73
CA GLN A 169 -5.90 4.87 -8.11
C GLN A 169 -4.75 5.32 -9.01
N ILE A 170 -3.81 6.09 -8.49
CA ILE A 170 -2.59 6.48 -9.20
C ILE A 170 -1.75 5.25 -9.56
N VAL A 171 -1.57 4.33 -8.60
CA VAL A 171 -0.83 3.09 -8.83
C VAL A 171 -1.56 2.18 -9.83
N GLU A 172 -2.89 2.05 -9.75
CA GLU A 172 -3.71 1.34 -10.74
C GLU A 172 -3.49 1.90 -12.14
N ASN A 173 -3.62 3.23 -12.31
CA ASN A 173 -3.39 3.89 -13.59
C ASN A 173 -1.98 3.66 -14.14
N LEU A 174 -0.96 3.57 -13.26
CA LEU A 174 0.40 3.24 -13.67
C LEU A 174 0.49 1.82 -14.24
N PHE A 175 -0.10 0.83 -13.58
CA PHE A 175 -0.10 -0.56 -14.06
C PHE A 175 -0.87 -0.69 -15.38
N ASP A 176 -1.97 0.05 -15.55
CA ASP A 176 -2.73 0.10 -16.81
C ASP A 176 -1.88 0.69 -17.96
N GLU A 177 -1.12 1.77 -17.69
CA GLU A 177 -0.23 2.38 -18.69
C GLU A 177 0.96 1.48 -19.04
N MET A 178 1.48 0.74 -18.07
CA MET A 178 2.62 -0.16 -18.25
C MET A 178 2.28 -1.46 -19.00
N GLN A 179 1.01 -1.89 -19.03
CA GLN A 179 0.54 -3.10 -19.70
C GLN A 179 1.36 -4.36 -19.37
N ASN A 180 1.80 -4.52 -18.14
CA ASN A 180 2.65 -5.63 -17.65
C ASN A 180 3.99 -5.76 -18.41
N ASN A 181 4.54 -4.70 -18.93
CA ASN A 181 5.70 -4.72 -19.84
C ASN A 181 7.00 -4.31 -19.12
N LEU A 182 7.24 -4.86 -17.92
CA LEU A 182 8.51 -4.70 -17.22
C LEU A 182 9.52 -5.76 -17.69
N GLN A 183 10.76 -5.32 -17.87
CA GLN A 183 11.83 -6.24 -18.22
C GLN A 183 12.21 -7.09 -16.99
N GLU A 184 12.19 -8.43 -17.17
CA GLU A 184 12.75 -9.35 -16.20
C GLU A 184 14.29 -9.22 -16.19
N VAL A 185 14.86 -9.18 -15.00
CA VAL A 185 16.30 -8.94 -14.81
C VAL A 185 17.05 -10.17 -14.28
N LEU A 186 16.32 -11.16 -13.74
CA LEU A 186 16.88 -12.43 -13.30
C LEU A 186 16.75 -13.48 -14.41
N SER A 187 17.77 -14.31 -14.58
CA SER A 187 17.71 -15.41 -15.54
C SER A 187 16.68 -16.47 -15.13
N ASP A 188 16.18 -17.22 -16.11
CA ASP A 188 15.24 -18.32 -15.89
C ASP A 188 15.82 -19.37 -14.95
N GLU A 189 17.11 -19.64 -15.04
CA GLU A 189 17.83 -20.57 -14.16
C GLU A 189 17.74 -20.14 -12.69
N LEU A 190 18.00 -18.86 -12.40
CA LEU A 190 17.88 -18.32 -11.03
C LEU A 190 16.44 -18.38 -10.56
N ARG A 191 15.49 -17.99 -11.41
CA ARG A 191 14.07 -18.00 -11.03
C ARG A 191 13.60 -19.42 -10.71
N ASN A 192 13.97 -20.40 -11.52
CA ASN A 192 13.59 -21.79 -11.31
C ASN A 192 14.27 -22.38 -10.06
N THR A 193 15.58 -22.13 -9.85
CA THR A 193 16.32 -22.63 -8.71
C THR A 193 15.75 -22.15 -7.37
N TYR A 194 15.37 -20.88 -7.30
CA TYR A 194 14.86 -20.26 -6.08
C TYR A 194 13.34 -20.10 -6.04
N GLN A 195 12.62 -20.68 -7.02
CA GLN A 195 11.16 -20.63 -7.14
C GLN A 195 10.60 -19.21 -7.09
N LEU A 196 11.27 -18.29 -7.80
CA LEU A 196 10.90 -16.88 -7.82
C LEU A 196 9.85 -16.62 -8.90
N ILE A 197 8.82 -15.88 -8.54
CA ILE A 197 7.81 -15.38 -9.49
C ILE A 197 8.40 -14.29 -10.40
N GLU A 198 7.74 -14.00 -11.51
CA GLU A 198 8.15 -12.95 -12.45
C GLU A 198 8.06 -11.55 -11.81
N LYS A 199 8.88 -10.63 -12.29
CA LYS A 199 8.96 -9.26 -11.77
C LYS A 199 7.62 -8.51 -11.90
N ASN A 200 6.92 -8.67 -13.04
CA ASN A 200 5.60 -8.07 -13.23
C ASN A 200 4.58 -8.59 -12.22
N GLU A 201 4.55 -9.91 -12.02
CA GLU A 201 3.66 -10.56 -11.06
C GLU A 201 3.99 -10.09 -9.63
N ALA A 202 5.28 -10.06 -9.27
CA ALA A 202 5.71 -9.63 -7.95
C ALA A 202 5.31 -8.19 -7.63
N LEU A 203 5.61 -7.25 -8.52
CA LEU A 203 5.26 -5.84 -8.31
C LEU A 203 3.74 -5.65 -8.24
N LYS A 204 2.98 -6.33 -9.11
CA LYS A 204 1.52 -6.30 -9.06
C LYS A 204 0.98 -6.87 -7.75
N ALA A 205 1.52 -8.00 -7.27
CA ALA A 205 1.08 -8.62 -6.03
C ALA A 205 1.47 -7.82 -4.77
N ILE A 206 2.53 -7.00 -4.82
CA ILE A 206 2.85 -6.06 -3.73
C ILE A 206 1.81 -4.95 -3.65
N HIS A 207 1.40 -4.38 -4.78
CA HIS A 207 0.44 -3.27 -4.80
C HIS A 207 -1.01 -3.74 -4.67
N PHE A 208 -1.35 -4.92 -5.23
CA PHE A 208 -2.70 -5.49 -5.30
C PHE A 208 -2.69 -6.97 -4.91
N PRO A 209 -2.37 -7.30 -3.66
CA PRO A 209 -2.27 -8.69 -3.24
C PRO A 209 -3.65 -9.36 -3.23
N GLN A 210 -3.70 -10.57 -3.81
CA GLN A 210 -4.93 -11.39 -3.84
C GLN A 210 -5.02 -12.29 -2.61
N SER A 211 -3.87 -12.67 -2.03
CA SER A 211 -3.78 -13.48 -0.82
C SER A 211 -2.51 -13.15 -0.05
N GLN A 212 -2.44 -13.58 1.20
CA GLN A 212 -1.23 -13.44 2.02
C GLN A 212 -0.05 -14.21 1.44
N GLU A 213 -0.30 -15.38 0.85
CA GLU A 213 0.75 -16.20 0.22
C GLU A 213 1.29 -15.52 -1.05
N ALA A 214 0.42 -14.96 -1.89
CA ALA A 214 0.85 -14.20 -3.07
C ALA A 214 1.70 -13.00 -2.67
N LEU A 215 1.30 -12.27 -1.63
CA LEU A 215 2.08 -11.18 -1.06
C LEU A 215 3.43 -11.63 -0.54
N ALA A 216 3.48 -12.74 0.21
CA ALA A 216 4.73 -13.27 0.76
C ALA A 216 5.71 -13.67 -0.35
N ARG A 217 5.24 -14.35 -1.42
CA ARG A 217 6.07 -14.70 -2.58
C ARG A 217 6.60 -13.46 -3.31
N ALA A 218 5.75 -12.43 -3.45
CA ALA A 218 6.13 -11.18 -4.08
C ALA A 218 7.20 -10.43 -3.26
N GLN A 219 7.03 -10.33 -1.96
CA GLN A 219 8.01 -9.74 -1.05
C GLN A 219 9.33 -10.51 -1.05
N PHE A 220 9.27 -11.83 -1.07
CA PHE A 220 10.47 -12.68 -1.18
C PHE A 220 11.22 -12.41 -2.48
N ARG A 221 10.50 -12.35 -3.62
CA ARG A 221 11.09 -12.05 -4.93
C ARG A 221 11.79 -10.68 -4.94
N MET A 222 11.18 -9.63 -4.39
CA MET A 222 11.76 -8.29 -4.39
C MET A 222 12.98 -8.20 -3.47
N LYS A 223 12.91 -8.78 -2.27
CA LYS A 223 14.06 -8.86 -1.34
C LYS A 223 15.21 -9.65 -1.94
N PHE A 224 14.92 -10.77 -2.61
CA PHE A 224 15.93 -11.56 -3.29
C PHE A 224 16.65 -10.73 -4.37
N GLU A 225 15.88 -10.05 -5.23
CA GLU A 225 16.44 -9.21 -6.31
C GLU A 225 17.38 -8.13 -5.75
N GLU A 226 16.93 -7.42 -4.73
CA GLU A 226 17.72 -6.35 -4.09
C GLU A 226 19.03 -6.89 -3.51
N LEU A 227 18.95 -7.95 -2.69
CA LEU A 227 20.13 -8.54 -2.06
C LEU A 227 21.07 -9.22 -3.09
N PHE A 228 20.51 -9.85 -4.12
CA PHE A 228 21.29 -10.46 -5.19
C PHE A 228 22.16 -9.43 -5.93
N PHE A 229 21.59 -8.30 -6.34
CA PHE A 229 22.38 -7.27 -7.02
C PHE A 229 23.41 -6.60 -6.12
N VAL A 230 23.11 -6.41 -4.84
CA VAL A 230 24.11 -5.94 -3.86
C VAL A 230 25.28 -6.94 -3.77
N GLN A 231 25.00 -8.24 -3.61
CA GLN A 231 26.03 -9.26 -3.55
C GLN A 231 26.82 -9.40 -4.86
N LEU A 232 26.15 -9.29 -6.00
CA LEU A 232 26.80 -9.30 -7.31
C LEU A 232 27.79 -8.13 -7.45
N GLN A 233 27.39 -6.92 -7.06
CA GLN A 233 28.27 -5.75 -7.08
C GLN A 233 29.48 -5.91 -6.16
N LEU A 234 29.28 -6.45 -4.96
CA LEU A 234 30.37 -6.73 -4.03
C LEU A 234 31.33 -7.82 -4.58
N GLY A 235 30.77 -8.86 -5.21
CA GLY A 235 31.54 -9.92 -5.88
C GLY A 235 32.41 -9.36 -7.01
N LEU A 236 31.84 -8.54 -7.88
CA LEU A 236 32.58 -7.89 -8.96
C LEU A 236 33.70 -6.97 -8.44
N LYS A 237 33.42 -6.15 -7.43
CA LYS A 237 34.44 -5.31 -6.78
C LYS A 237 35.58 -6.14 -6.18
N LYS A 238 35.24 -7.27 -5.53
CA LYS A 238 36.24 -8.20 -4.96
C LYS A 238 37.10 -8.84 -6.05
N GLN A 239 36.47 -9.25 -7.17
CA GLN A 239 37.18 -9.79 -8.32
C GLN A 239 38.16 -8.78 -8.92
N HIS A 240 37.69 -7.57 -9.24
CA HIS A 240 38.53 -6.49 -9.77
C HIS A 240 39.70 -6.14 -8.84
N ARG A 241 39.44 -6.15 -7.51
CA ARG A 241 40.51 -5.92 -6.53
C ARG A 241 41.58 -7.02 -6.59
N LYS A 242 41.17 -8.30 -6.69
CA LYS A 242 42.11 -9.44 -6.81
C LYS A 242 42.96 -9.37 -8.09
N GLU A 243 42.35 -8.91 -9.20
CA GLU A 243 43.05 -8.74 -10.47
C GLU A 243 44.07 -7.59 -10.45
N ARG A 244 43.72 -6.48 -9.79
CA ARG A 244 44.57 -5.27 -9.73
C ARG A 244 45.65 -5.31 -8.63
N ILE A 245 45.34 -5.86 -7.47
CA ILE A 245 46.21 -5.87 -6.32
C ILE A 245 46.78 -7.30 -6.19
N LYS A 246 47.91 -7.54 -6.85
CA LYS A 246 48.69 -8.74 -6.64
C LYS A 246 49.43 -8.58 -5.32
N GLY A 247 49.21 -9.51 -4.38
CA GLY A 247 49.99 -9.56 -3.14
C GLY A 247 51.48 -9.73 -3.44
N ILE A 248 52.34 -9.28 -2.55
CA ILE A 248 53.76 -9.52 -2.65
C ILE A 248 54.01 -11.01 -2.32
N PRO A 249 54.47 -11.84 -3.28
CA PRO A 249 54.80 -13.22 -2.97
C PRO A 249 56.04 -13.26 -2.12
N PHE A 250 56.01 -13.97 -1.02
CA PHE A 250 57.19 -14.28 -0.22
C PHE A 250 57.79 -15.61 -0.71
N PRO A 251 58.78 -15.59 -1.60
CA PRO A 251 59.30 -16.80 -2.26
C PRO A 251 60.09 -17.71 -1.32
N LYS A 252 60.48 -17.22 -0.17
CA LYS A 252 61.16 -18.02 0.85
C LYS A 252 60.55 -17.79 2.22
N ILE A 253 60.15 -18.88 2.86
CA ILE A 253 59.78 -18.89 4.26
C ILE A 253 61.06 -18.84 5.06
N GLY A 254 61.28 -17.74 5.80
CA GLY A 254 62.48 -17.54 6.57
C GLY A 254 62.55 -18.47 7.82
N THR A 255 63.73 -18.67 8.35
CA THR A 255 63.97 -19.50 9.54
C THR A 255 63.15 -19.07 10.77
N TYR A 256 62.74 -17.83 10.85
CA TYR A 256 61.87 -17.31 11.92
C TYR A 256 60.46 -17.90 11.89
N PHE A 257 59.91 -18.13 10.70
CA PHE A 257 58.58 -18.77 10.57
C PHE A 257 58.61 -20.21 11.09
N ASN A 258 59.63 -20.99 10.73
CA ASN A 258 59.81 -22.38 11.17
C ASN A 258 60.12 -22.51 12.67
N ARG A 259 60.52 -21.42 13.35
CA ARG A 259 60.72 -21.40 14.80
C ARG A 259 59.45 -21.02 15.58
N PHE A 260 58.45 -20.46 14.90
CA PHE A 260 57.21 -20.01 15.51
C PHE A 260 56.10 -21.07 15.46
N PHE A 261 56.22 -21.99 14.50
CA PHE A 261 55.36 -23.15 14.35
C PHE A 261 56.20 -24.43 14.56
#